data_8721ade89f9d1bc030be79319606c539
#
_entry.id   8721ade89f9d1bc030be79319606c539
#
_cell.length_a   1.000
_cell.length_b   1.000
_cell.length_c   1.000
_cell.angle_alpha   90.00
_cell.angle_beta   90.00
_cell.angle_gamma   90.00
#
_symmetry.space_group_name_H-M   'P 1'
#
loop_
_entity.id
_entity.type
_entity.pdbx_description
1 polymer ?
#
loop_
_entity_poly.entity_id
_entity_poly.type
_entity_poly.pdbx_seq_one_letter_code
_entity_poly.pdbx_strand_id
1 'polypeptide(L)'
;MRKSKIFVGSSHPELGKLVCERLGVQEGKCTLQKFANGETSVSMGESVRDEDVYIVQSGSSRINDDIMELMIMIAACRGGSANKITAVVPYFPYSKQSKMKKHRGAITARMIANLLTMSGADHVITMDLHAAQMQGFFTKPVDNLHAGPTLARWIRHNVPDWRDAVVVSKNPGGTKRVTALADALKIDFAMIHTDRRRRNVFPISRASPTILEEEEDQEEDHMSMSEIRSARVVQGHVVDDDYEAPIEESTEGSHSELDPMQSSIYSIASQTDLALGGTIDAVESDDEDNFEQMDAERMITLVGDVKDRTAIIVDDMIDRPGSFIAAAEHCRKNCGAKSVYVIATHGVFGDDTLEEMEKSRCIDWIVVTNTFPIPSARRNSHNKLIVIDISPILAECMRRNHYGESISALFDHYMTL
;
A
#
# COMPACT_ATOMS: atom_id res chain seq x y z
N MET A 1 -19.51 11.88 24.23
CA MET A 1 -20.14 10.55 24.03
C MET A 1 -20.64 10.06 25.40
N ARG A 2 -21.95 9.84 25.54
CA ARG A 2 -22.52 9.29 26.80
C ARG A 2 -22.41 7.77 26.78
N LYS A 3 -22.18 7.13 27.93
CA LYS A 3 -22.01 5.67 28.02
C LYS A 3 -20.93 5.11 27.08
N SER A 4 -19.84 5.79 26.96
CA SER A 4 -18.69 5.30 26.20
C SER A 4 -17.40 5.52 26.95
N LYS A 5 -16.46 4.59 26.77
CA LYS A 5 -15.10 4.64 27.31
C LYS A 5 -14.08 4.50 26.19
N ILE A 6 -13.02 5.26 26.27
CA ILE A 6 -11.90 5.18 25.34
C ILE A 6 -10.67 4.78 26.13
N PHE A 7 -10.11 3.63 25.81
CA PHE A 7 -8.85 3.17 26.35
C PHE A 7 -7.76 3.27 25.28
N VAL A 8 -6.57 3.62 25.69
CA VAL A 8 -5.42 3.78 24.82
C VAL A 8 -4.37 2.74 25.21
N GLY A 9 -3.94 1.97 24.24
CA GLY A 9 -2.86 1.01 24.44
C GLY A 9 -1.48 1.68 24.40
N SER A 10 -0.45 0.89 24.69
CA SER A 10 0.90 1.39 24.88
C SER A 10 1.63 1.78 23.59
N SER A 11 1.10 1.40 22.41
CA SER A 11 1.78 1.62 21.15
C SER A 11 1.81 3.08 20.69
N HIS A 12 0.70 3.81 20.87
CA HIS A 12 0.56 5.19 20.37
C HIS A 12 -0.22 6.13 21.31
N PRO A 13 0.30 6.41 22.51
CA PRO A 13 -0.39 7.23 23.50
C PRO A 13 -0.66 8.67 23.03
N GLU A 14 0.24 9.25 22.21
CA GLU A 14 0.06 10.59 21.65
C GLU A 14 -1.22 10.69 20.80
N LEU A 15 -1.42 9.73 19.87
CA LEU A 15 -2.62 9.70 19.03
C LEU A 15 -3.90 9.48 19.86
N GLY A 16 -3.85 8.56 20.84
CA GLY A 16 -4.97 8.31 21.74
C GLY A 16 -5.40 9.56 22.50
N LYS A 17 -4.44 10.31 23.02
CA LYS A 17 -4.67 11.59 23.69
C LYS A 17 -5.33 12.60 22.75
N LEU A 18 -4.79 12.79 21.53
CA LEU A 18 -5.37 13.69 20.53
C LEU A 18 -6.81 13.32 20.18
N VAL A 19 -7.12 12.04 20.03
CA VAL A 19 -8.49 11.55 19.78
C VAL A 19 -9.42 11.88 20.95
N CYS A 20 -8.99 11.63 22.18
CA CYS A 20 -9.77 11.93 23.38
C CYS A 20 -10.05 13.45 23.52
N GLU A 21 -9.03 14.29 23.29
CA GLU A 21 -9.16 15.75 23.30
C GLU A 21 -10.19 16.25 22.27
N ARG A 22 -10.17 15.70 21.04
CA ARG A 22 -11.14 16.07 20.00
C ARG A 22 -12.56 15.63 20.30
N LEU A 23 -12.73 14.50 20.95
CA LEU A 23 -14.03 14.00 21.37
C LEU A 23 -14.55 14.69 22.65
N GLY A 24 -13.71 15.45 23.33
CA GLY A 24 -14.04 16.09 24.62
C GLY A 24 -14.29 15.07 25.73
N VAL A 25 -13.59 13.92 25.70
CA VAL A 25 -13.70 12.85 26.69
C VAL A 25 -12.35 12.59 27.35
N GLN A 26 -12.39 12.09 28.58
CA GLN A 26 -11.16 11.67 29.24
C GLN A 26 -10.81 10.24 28.83
N GLU A 27 -9.51 9.97 28.74
CA GLU A 27 -8.98 8.62 28.57
C GLU A 27 -9.36 7.75 29.76
N GLY A 28 -9.85 6.54 29.48
CA GLY A 28 -10.17 5.55 30.49
C GLY A 28 -8.92 5.01 31.16
N LYS A 29 -8.96 4.86 32.47
CA LYS A 29 -7.81 4.36 33.23
C LYS A 29 -7.60 2.88 33.00
N CYS A 30 -6.43 2.52 32.52
CA CYS A 30 -5.96 1.13 32.43
C CYS A 30 -4.49 1.04 32.85
N THR A 31 -4.11 -0.08 33.40
CA THR A 31 -2.70 -0.37 33.73
C THR A 31 -2.20 -1.44 32.78
N LEU A 32 -1.17 -1.08 32.01
CA LEU A 32 -0.51 -1.91 31.01
C LEU A 32 0.91 -2.18 31.48
N GLN A 33 1.24 -3.43 31.74
CA GLN A 33 2.56 -3.83 32.29
C GLN A 33 3.05 -5.12 31.64
N LYS A 34 4.35 -5.35 31.71
CA LYS A 34 4.93 -6.65 31.39
C LYS A 34 5.45 -7.31 32.66
N PHE A 35 5.19 -8.59 32.79
CA PHE A 35 5.83 -9.43 33.80
C PHE A 35 7.30 -9.67 33.46
N ALA A 36 8.09 -10.12 34.42
CA ALA A 36 9.50 -10.42 34.24
C ALA A 36 9.76 -11.52 33.17
N ASN A 37 8.79 -12.40 32.95
CA ASN A 37 8.83 -13.43 31.91
C ASN A 37 8.43 -12.92 30.52
N GLY A 38 8.09 -11.61 30.39
CA GLY A 38 7.69 -10.98 29.12
C GLY A 38 6.20 -11.01 28.81
N GLU A 39 5.36 -11.67 29.63
CA GLU A 39 3.92 -11.68 29.44
C GLU A 39 3.30 -10.29 29.65
N THR A 40 2.29 -9.96 28.86
CA THR A 40 1.54 -8.70 28.98
C THR A 40 0.44 -8.83 30.01
N SER A 41 0.39 -7.90 30.96
CA SER A 41 -0.65 -7.77 31.98
C SER A 41 -1.47 -6.52 31.71
N VAL A 42 -2.79 -6.66 31.68
CA VAL A 42 -3.75 -5.59 31.50
C VAL A 42 -4.73 -5.58 32.66
N SER A 43 -4.93 -4.42 33.29
CA SER A 43 -5.95 -4.19 34.29
C SER A 43 -6.77 -2.96 33.94
N MET A 44 -8.09 -3.13 33.77
CA MET A 44 -9.01 -2.03 33.54
C MET A 44 -9.29 -1.32 34.86
N GLY A 45 -8.92 -0.05 34.97
CA GLY A 45 -9.09 0.76 36.19
C GLY A 45 -10.50 1.34 36.39
N GLU A 46 -11.39 1.13 35.41
CA GLU A 46 -12.76 1.64 35.42
C GLU A 46 -13.76 0.55 35.00
N SER A 47 -15.00 0.65 35.47
CA SER A 47 -16.06 -0.24 35.00
C SER A 47 -16.40 0.03 33.55
N VAL A 48 -16.53 -1.03 32.78
CA VAL A 48 -16.93 -1.01 31.36
C VAL A 48 -18.34 -1.59 31.15
N ARG A 49 -19.01 -1.97 32.23
CA ARG A 49 -20.33 -2.63 32.17
C ARG A 49 -21.37 -1.73 31.51
N ASP A 50 -22.04 -2.27 30.48
CA ASP A 50 -23.06 -1.58 29.67
C ASP A 50 -22.53 -0.28 28.98
N GLU A 51 -21.20 -0.21 28.74
CA GLU A 51 -20.57 0.90 28.05
C GLU A 51 -20.12 0.46 26.65
N ASP A 52 -20.14 1.39 25.69
CA ASP A 52 -19.48 1.23 24.41
C ASP A 52 -17.99 1.53 24.58
N VAL A 53 -17.15 0.54 24.33
CA VAL A 53 -15.72 0.64 24.56
C VAL A 53 -14.98 0.81 23.24
N TYR A 54 -14.11 1.80 23.17
CA TYR A 54 -13.16 2.02 22.09
C TYR A 54 -11.76 1.78 22.61
N ILE A 55 -10.98 0.94 21.92
CA ILE A 55 -9.59 0.65 22.26
C ILE A 55 -8.72 1.13 21.12
N VAL A 56 -7.92 2.19 21.35
CA VAL A 56 -7.02 2.77 20.37
C VAL A 56 -5.64 2.11 20.53
N GLN A 57 -5.26 1.27 19.58
CA GLN A 57 -3.98 0.58 19.56
C GLN A 57 -3.49 0.41 18.12
N SER A 58 -2.50 1.15 17.71
CA SER A 58 -1.89 1.03 16.38
C SER A 58 -0.77 -0.02 16.40
N GLY A 59 -0.42 -0.56 15.24
CA GLY A 59 0.85 -1.27 15.12
C GLY A 59 2.03 -0.32 15.31
N SER A 60 3.10 -0.77 15.96
CA SER A 60 4.35 -0.05 16.15
C SER A 60 5.56 -0.93 15.81
N SER A 61 6.76 -0.50 16.15
CA SER A 61 7.98 -1.32 16.03
C SER A 61 7.91 -2.61 16.86
N ARG A 62 7.04 -2.66 17.89
CA ARG A 62 6.81 -3.85 18.75
C ARG A 62 5.53 -4.59 18.35
N ILE A 63 5.39 -4.85 17.09
CA ILE A 63 4.12 -5.27 16.44
C ILE A 63 3.40 -6.44 17.14
N ASN A 64 4.14 -7.46 17.57
CA ASN A 64 3.58 -8.64 18.23
C ASN A 64 3.08 -8.34 19.65
N ASP A 65 3.81 -7.50 20.37
CA ASP A 65 3.41 -7.04 21.70
C ASP A 65 2.13 -6.19 21.63
N ASP A 66 2.06 -5.29 20.65
CA ASP A 66 0.91 -4.40 20.45
C ASP A 66 -0.37 -5.19 20.13
N ILE A 67 -0.23 -6.21 19.27
CA ILE A 67 -1.37 -7.09 18.92
C ILE A 67 -1.83 -7.87 20.14
N MET A 68 -0.90 -8.48 20.90
CA MET A 68 -1.22 -9.25 22.08
C MET A 68 -1.87 -8.37 23.15
N GLU A 69 -1.33 -7.18 23.39
CA GLU A 69 -1.90 -6.20 24.33
C GLU A 69 -3.33 -5.83 23.93
N LEU A 70 -3.56 -5.52 22.64
CA LEU A 70 -4.89 -5.20 22.11
C LEU A 70 -5.89 -6.34 22.36
N MET A 71 -5.50 -7.59 22.08
CA MET A 71 -6.38 -8.76 22.29
C MET A 71 -6.71 -8.95 23.77
N ILE A 72 -5.76 -8.76 24.67
CA ILE A 72 -5.98 -8.87 26.12
C ILE A 72 -6.88 -7.73 26.60
N MET A 73 -6.71 -6.48 26.12
CA MET A 73 -7.59 -5.36 26.43
C MET A 73 -9.03 -5.64 26.00
N ILE A 74 -9.23 -6.15 24.78
CA ILE A 74 -10.54 -6.53 24.26
C ILE A 74 -11.17 -7.62 25.13
N ALA A 75 -10.41 -8.67 25.45
CA ALA A 75 -10.88 -9.76 26.29
C ALA A 75 -11.24 -9.29 27.72
N ALA A 76 -10.46 -8.39 28.30
CA ALA A 76 -10.76 -7.79 29.60
C ALA A 76 -12.07 -6.99 29.59
N CYS A 77 -12.30 -6.18 28.55
CA CYS A 77 -13.55 -5.44 28.38
C CYS A 77 -14.75 -6.38 28.15
N ARG A 78 -14.57 -7.45 27.38
CA ARG A 78 -15.61 -8.46 27.14
C ARG A 78 -15.97 -9.18 28.46
N GLY A 79 -14.98 -9.59 29.26
CA GLY A 79 -15.16 -10.15 30.59
C GLY A 79 -15.83 -9.18 31.59
N GLY A 80 -15.58 -7.86 31.41
CA GLY A 80 -16.22 -6.79 32.17
C GLY A 80 -17.66 -6.47 31.75
N SER A 81 -18.24 -7.20 30.81
CA SER A 81 -19.60 -7.01 30.27
C SER A 81 -19.79 -5.66 29.54
N ALA A 82 -18.78 -5.24 28.73
CA ALA A 82 -18.95 -4.13 27.84
C ALA A 82 -20.08 -4.41 26.83
N ASN A 83 -20.84 -3.39 26.46
CA ASN A 83 -21.94 -3.51 25.50
C ASN A 83 -21.42 -3.74 24.07
N LYS A 84 -20.55 -2.88 23.59
CA LYS A 84 -19.91 -2.97 22.27
C LYS A 84 -18.42 -2.66 22.41
N ILE A 85 -17.57 -3.44 21.75
CA ILE A 85 -16.13 -3.23 21.77
C ILE A 85 -15.65 -2.94 20.36
N THR A 86 -15.13 -1.74 20.16
CA THR A 86 -14.56 -1.30 18.87
C THR A 86 -13.05 -1.18 18.99
N ALA A 87 -12.33 -1.98 18.20
CA ALA A 87 -10.88 -1.86 18.06
C ALA A 87 -10.54 -0.78 17.03
N VAL A 88 -9.84 0.27 17.45
CA VAL A 88 -9.36 1.34 16.60
C VAL A 88 -7.88 1.11 16.33
N VAL A 89 -7.57 0.62 15.13
CA VAL A 89 -6.23 0.17 14.72
C VAL A 89 -5.80 0.96 13.49
N PRO A 90 -5.30 2.21 13.66
CA PRO A 90 -4.97 3.09 12.53
C PRO A 90 -4.00 2.48 11.53
N TYR A 91 -2.89 1.90 11.99
CA TYR A 91 -2.04 1.04 11.17
C TYR A 91 -2.32 -0.42 11.51
N PHE A 92 -2.87 -1.16 10.54
CA PHE A 92 -3.20 -2.57 10.73
C PHE A 92 -1.97 -3.44 10.54
N PRO A 93 -1.55 -4.20 11.57
CA PRO A 93 -0.38 -5.06 11.50
C PRO A 93 -0.52 -6.19 10.49
N TYR A 94 0.61 -6.70 9.97
CA TYR A 94 0.65 -7.80 8.99
C TYR A 94 -0.11 -7.54 7.68
N SER A 95 -0.44 -6.29 7.36
CA SER A 95 -1.22 -5.92 6.18
C SER A 95 -0.55 -6.32 4.85
N LYS A 96 0.79 -6.37 4.78
CA LYS A 96 1.53 -6.87 3.61
C LYS A 96 1.38 -8.39 3.39
N GLN A 97 0.93 -9.15 4.40
CA GLN A 97 0.72 -10.59 4.31
C GLN A 97 -0.77 -10.93 4.09
N SER A 98 -1.39 -10.22 3.16
CA SER A 98 -2.82 -10.32 2.83
C SER A 98 -3.14 -11.38 1.78
N LYS A 99 -2.14 -11.93 1.09
CA LYS A 99 -2.29 -12.98 0.08
C LYS A 99 -1.22 -14.05 0.23
N MET A 100 -1.48 -15.21 -0.34
CA MET A 100 -0.50 -16.30 -0.38
C MET A 100 0.56 -16.02 -1.44
N LYS A 101 1.80 -15.72 -1.03
CA LYS A 101 2.91 -15.42 -1.94
C LYS A 101 3.52 -16.67 -2.60
N LYS A 102 3.52 -17.78 -1.87
CA LYS A 102 4.07 -19.08 -2.32
C LYS A 102 3.12 -20.18 -1.92
N HIS A 103 3.19 -21.32 -2.61
CA HIS A 103 2.47 -22.51 -2.18
C HIS A 103 2.76 -22.81 -0.71
N ARG A 104 1.70 -23.02 0.10
CA ARG A 104 1.75 -23.29 1.54
C ARG A 104 2.17 -22.10 2.42
N GLY A 105 2.10 -20.86 1.92
CA GLY A 105 2.30 -19.63 2.72
C GLY A 105 1.07 -19.32 3.57
N ALA A 106 1.28 -18.73 4.75
CA ALA A 106 0.20 -18.26 5.60
C ALA A 106 -0.34 -16.91 5.12
N ILE A 107 -1.66 -16.68 5.24
CA ILE A 107 -2.29 -15.37 5.10
C ILE A 107 -2.42 -14.78 6.50
N THR A 108 -1.35 -14.16 7.00
CA THR A 108 -1.24 -13.73 8.39
C THR A 108 -2.24 -12.61 8.73
N ALA A 109 -2.52 -11.71 7.78
CA ALA A 109 -3.53 -10.67 7.97
C ALA A 109 -4.92 -11.25 8.30
N ARG A 110 -5.31 -12.37 7.67
CA ARG A 110 -6.55 -13.09 7.99
C ARG A 110 -6.52 -13.69 9.39
N MET A 111 -5.37 -14.23 9.81
CA MET A 111 -5.20 -14.74 11.17
C MET A 111 -5.44 -13.64 12.20
N ILE A 112 -4.84 -12.45 12.03
CA ILE A 112 -5.03 -11.31 12.94
C ILE A 112 -6.50 -10.87 12.98
N ALA A 113 -7.16 -10.77 11.83
CA ALA A 113 -8.59 -10.43 11.77
C ALA A 113 -9.46 -11.41 12.58
N ASN A 114 -9.18 -12.72 12.48
CA ASN A 114 -9.86 -13.74 13.24
C ASN A 114 -9.56 -13.63 14.75
N LEU A 115 -8.32 -13.42 15.14
CA LEU A 115 -7.92 -13.27 16.54
C LEU A 115 -8.59 -12.08 17.21
N LEU A 116 -8.70 -10.92 16.54
CA LEU A 116 -9.45 -9.76 17.05
C LEU A 116 -10.92 -10.11 17.30
N THR A 117 -11.56 -10.80 16.36
CA THR A 117 -12.96 -11.24 16.53
C THR A 117 -13.12 -12.25 17.65
N MET A 118 -12.22 -13.22 17.75
CA MET A 118 -12.25 -14.24 18.81
C MET A 118 -12.00 -13.64 20.20
N SER A 119 -11.16 -12.60 20.29
CA SER A 119 -10.94 -11.86 21.55
C SER A 119 -12.18 -11.09 22.01
N GLY A 120 -13.15 -10.84 21.13
CA GLY A 120 -14.42 -10.22 21.44
C GLY A 120 -14.65 -8.84 20.82
N ALA A 121 -13.88 -8.42 19.82
CA ALA A 121 -14.17 -7.20 19.09
C ALA A 121 -15.48 -7.32 18.30
N ASP A 122 -16.35 -6.31 18.41
CA ASP A 122 -17.61 -6.24 17.68
C ASP A 122 -17.48 -5.37 16.42
N HIS A 123 -16.48 -4.50 16.36
CA HIS A 123 -16.24 -3.57 15.27
C HIS A 123 -14.75 -3.24 15.18
N VAL A 124 -14.26 -2.97 13.98
CA VAL A 124 -12.87 -2.52 13.76
C VAL A 124 -12.89 -1.22 12.97
N ILE A 125 -12.12 -0.24 13.42
CA ILE A 125 -11.84 0.99 12.67
C ILE A 125 -10.35 0.99 12.31
N THR A 126 -10.04 1.13 11.04
CA THR A 126 -8.66 1.15 10.55
C THR A 126 -8.50 2.20 9.44
N MET A 127 -7.28 2.43 8.96
CA MET A 127 -7.01 3.39 7.90
C MET A 127 -6.15 2.79 6.81
N ASP A 128 -6.52 3.04 5.55
CA ASP A 128 -5.79 2.66 4.34
C ASP A 128 -5.17 1.27 4.42
N LEU A 129 -6.01 0.24 4.55
CA LEU A 129 -5.55 -1.14 4.46
C LEU A 129 -4.75 -1.35 3.18
N HIS A 130 -3.60 -2.01 3.28
CA HIS A 130 -2.71 -2.28 2.15
C HIS A 130 -3.44 -2.92 0.96
N ALA A 131 -4.37 -3.81 1.24
CA ALA A 131 -5.27 -4.41 0.26
C ALA A 131 -6.72 -4.29 0.71
N ALA A 132 -7.60 -3.67 -0.09
CA ALA A 132 -9.01 -3.49 0.26
C ALA A 132 -9.73 -4.82 0.52
N GLN A 133 -9.30 -5.89 -0.12
CA GLN A 133 -9.81 -7.25 0.05
C GLN A 133 -9.67 -7.78 1.50
N MET A 134 -8.76 -7.21 2.29
CA MET A 134 -8.59 -7.58 3.70
C MET A 134 -9.86 -7.36 4.53
N GLN A 135 -10.72 -6.43 4.13
CA GLN A 135 -12.03 -6.25 4.79
C GLN A 135 -12.86 -7.54 4.77
N GLY A 136 -12.72 -8.37 3.74
CA GLY A 136 -13.37 -9.67 3.64
C GLY A 136 -12.84 -10.76 4.60
N PHE A 137 -11.74 -10.51 5.31
CA PHE A 137 -11.22 -11.44 6.32
C PHE A 137 -11.97 -11.36 7.65
N PHE A 138 -12.66 -10.26 7.88
CA PHE A 138 -13.36 -10.01 9.12
C PHE A 138 -14.79 -10.57 9.05
N THR A 139 -15.23 -11.20 10.13
CA THR A 139 -16.63 -11.61 10.34
C THR A 139 -17.45 -10.53 11.03
N LYS A 140 -16.81 -9.44 11.43
CA LYS A 140 -17.40 -8.26 12.07
C LYS A 140 -17.25 -7.04 11.15
N PRO A 141 -18.08 -6.02 11.28
CA PRO A 141 -17.98 -4.79 10.50
C PRO A 141 -16.59 -4.14 10.64
N VAL A 142 -16.08 -3.62 9.53
CA VAL A 142 -14.80 -2.91 9.45
C VAL A 142 -14.99 -1.60 8.71
N ASP A 143 -14.63 -0.51 9.36
CA ASP A 143 -14.54 0.81 8.73
C ASP A 143 -13.09 1.05 8.32
N ASN A 144 -12.82 0.93 7.03
CA ASN A 144 -11.52 1.27 6.44
C ASN A 144 -11.53 2.73 5.99
N LEU A 145 -11.05 3.63 6.83
CA LEU A 145 -10.93 5.06 6.52
C LEU A 145 -9.84 5.32 5.50
N HIS A 146 -9.93 6.45 4.79
CA HIS A 146 -8.92 6.86 3.82
C HIS A 146 -8.29 8.19 4.22
N ALA A 147 -6.95 8.24 4.21
CA ALA A 147 -6.20 9.46 4.46
C ALA A 147 -6.23 10.43 3.26
N GLY A 148 -6.60 9.94 2.07
CA GLY A 148 -6.60 10.71 0.82
C GLY A 148 -7.18 12.11 0.92
N PRO A 149 -8.39 12.35 1.49
CA PRO A 149 -8.95 13.69 1.68
C PRO A 149 -8.05 14.60 2.53
N THR A 150 -7.46 14.06 3.61
CA THR A 150 -6.55 14.80 4.48
C THR A 150 -5.25 15.14 3.75
N LEU A 151 -4.70 14.19 3.00
CA LEU A 151 -3.50 14.38 2.17
C LEU A 151 -3.75 15.42 1.07
N ALA A 152 -4.89 15.35 0.36
CA ALA A 152 -5.27 16.32 -0.66
C ALA A 152 -5.37 17.74 -0.09
N ARG A 153 -5.99 17.89 1.09
CA ARG A 153 -6.06 19.17 1.79
C ARG A 153 -4.67 19.71 2.13
N TRP A 154 -3.80 18.83 2.67
CA TRP A 154 -2.44 19.20 3.02
C TRP A 154 -1.66 19.66 1.78
N ILE A 155 -1.73 18.93 0.67
CA ILE A 155 -1.08 19.27 -0.61
C ILE A 155 -1.51 20.66 -1.08
N ARG A 156 -2.82 20.95 -1.09
CA ARG A 156 -3.35 22.28 -1.51
C ARG A 156 -2.82 23.43 -0.70
N HIS A 157 -2.50 23.23 0.58
CA HIS A 157 -2.07 24.32 1.48
C HIS A 157 -0.55 24.44 1.58
N ASN A 158 0.20 23.36 1.34
CA ASN A 158 1.62 23.31 1.67
C ASN A 158 2.53 23.11 0.45
N VAL A 159 2.03 22.55 -0.65
CA VAL A 159 2.85 22.34 -1.86
C VAL A 159 2.75 23.59 -2.74
N PRO A 160 3.89 24.27 -3.02
CA PRO A 160 3.90 25.40 -3.95
C PRO A 160 3.46 24.94 -5.33
N ASP A 161 2.68 25.77 -6.02
CA ASP A 161 2.20 25.50 -7.40
C ASP A 161 1.54 24.12 -7.56
N TRP A 162 0.84 23.64 -6.52
CA TRP A 162 0.25 22.30 -6.48
C TRP A 162 -0.66 21.96 -7.67
N ARG A 163 -1.25 22.99 -8.33
CA ARG A 163 -2.11 22.80 -9.51
C ARG A 163 -1.35 22.32 -10.73
N ASP A 164 -0.06 22.59 -10.77
CA ASP A 164 0.85 22.14 -11.82
C ASP A 164 1.67 20.92 -11.40
N ALA A 165 1.40 20.36 -10.22
CA ALA A 165 2.05 19.14 -9.74
C ALA A 165 1.50 17.89 -10.46
N VAL A 166 2.26 16.79 -10.39
CA VAL A 166 1.88 15.49 -10.94
C VAL A 166 1.94 14.45 -9.84
N VAL A 167 0.86 13.69 -9.67
CA VAL A 167 0.84 12.57 -8.72
C VAL A 167 1.44 11.35 -9.39
N VAL A 168 2.44 10.73 -8.75
CA VAL A 168 3.23 9.65 -9.34
C VAL A 168 3.00 8.36 -8.56
N SER A 169 2.66 7.27 -9.27
CA SER A 169 2.68 5.92 -8.71
C SER A 169 4.06 5.32 -8.90
N LYS A 170 4.65 4.81 -7.80
CA LYS A 170 5.98 4.15 -7.88
C LYS A 170 5.93 2.78 -8.55
N ASN A 171 4.73 2.18 -8.65
CA ASN A 171 4.48 0.87 -9.25
C ASN A 171 3.02 0.79 -9.77
N PRO A 172 2.70 -0.17 -10.66
CA PRO A 172 1.35 -0.33 -11.19
C PRO A 172 0.28 -0.63 -10.12
N GLY A 173 0.64 -1.32 -9.03
CA GLY A 173 -0.29 -1.66 -7.94
C GLY A 173 -0.85 -0.44 -7.19
N GLY A 174 -0.11 0.66 -7.13
CA GLY A 174 -0.53 1.91 -6.48
C GLY A 174 -1.44 2.81 -7.34
N THR A 175 -1.68 2.47 -8.60
CA THR A 175 -2.35 3.35 -9.58
C THR A 175 -3.72 3.81 -9.11
N LYS A 176 -4.56 2.94 -8.55
CA LYS A 176 -5.91 3.31 -8.07
C LYS A 176 -5.88 4.41 -7.01
N ARG A 177 -4.91 4.38 -6.09
CA ARG A 177 -4.73 5.40 -5.04
C ARG A 177 -4.27 6.71 -5.65
N VAL A 178 -3.31 6.63 -6.57
CA VAL A 178 -2.75 7.79 -7.27
C VAL A 178 -3.80 8.49 -8.12
N THR A 179 -4.57 7.75 -8.91
CA THR A 179 -5.66 8.33 -9.73
C THR A 179 -6.74 8.96 -8.87
N ALA A 180 -7.16 8.32 -7.77
CA ALA A 180 -8.16 8.89 -6.86
C ALA A 180 -7.67 10.21 -6.24
N LEU A 181 -6.38 10.32 -5.88
CA LEU A 181 -5.82 11.56 -5.35
C LEU A 181 -5.66 12.63 -6.44
N ALA A 182 -5.23 12.25 -7.65
CA ALA A 182 -5.11 13.15 -8.79
C ALA A 182 -6.49 13.73 -9.19
N ASP A 183 -7.52 12.88 -9.25
CA ASP A 183 -8.90 13.30 -9.52
C ASP A 183 -9.43 14.27 -8.46
N ALA A 184 -9.15 13.99 -7.18
CA ALA A 184 -9.53 14.86 -6.07
C ALA A 184 -8.85 16.24 -6.13
N LEU A 185 -7.62 16.28 -6.59
CA LEU A 185 -6.85 17.51 -6.78
C LEU A 185 -7.10 18.14 -8.15
N LYS A 186 -7.67 17.41 -9.10
CA LYS A 186 -7.82 17.80 -10.52
C LYS A 186 -6.50 18.17 -11.18
N ILE A 187 -5.52 17.29 -11.00
CA ILE A 187 -4.17 17.40 -11.58
C ILE A 187 -3.79 16.10 -12.29
N ASP A 188 -2.72 16.15 -13.06
CA ASP A 188 -2.23 15.02 -13.81
C ASP A 188 -1.66 13.92 -12.91
N PHE A 189 -1.61 12.69 -13.43
CA PHE A 189 -0.91 11.60 -12.79
C PHE A 189 0.10 10.95 -13.74
N ALA A 190 1.10 10.30 -13.16
CA ALA A 190 2.09 9.52 -13.87
C ALA A 190 2.31 8.18 -13.16
N MET A 191 2.86 7.21 -13.87
CA MET A 191 3.13 5.88 -13.34
C MET A 191 4.54 5.44 -13.70
N ILE A 192 5.26 4.89 -12.73
CA ILE A 192 6.56 4.27 -12.93
C ILE A 192 6.33 2.77 -13.15
N HIS A 193 6.88 2.26 -14.25
CA HIS A 193 6.93 0.84 -14.55
C HIS A 193 8.37 0.37 -14.51
N THR A 194 8.62 -0.75 -13.83
CA THR A 194 9.96 -1.34 -13.70
C THR A 194 9.97 -2.70 -14.34
N ASP A 195 10.63 -2.82 -15.49
CA ASP A 195 10.84 -4.09 -16.17
C ASP A 195 12.09 -4.78 -15.61
N ARG A 196 11.93 -6.04 -15.21
CA ARG A 196 13.04 -6.91 -14.82
C ARG A 196 13.41 -7.79 -16.00
N ARG A 197 14.47 -7.44 -16.74
CA ARG A 197 15.05 -8.35 -17.71
C ARG A 197 15.80 -9.45 -16.97
N ARG A 198 15.26 -10.66 -16.94
CA ARG A 198 16.03 -11.86 -16.61
C ARG A 198 17.08 -12.03 -17.68
N ARG A 199 18.38 -11.88 -17.37
CA ARG A 199 19.45 -12.41 -18.22
C ARG A 199 19.19 -13.91 -18.32
N ASN A 200 18.75 -14.36 -19.48
CA ASN A 200 18.85 -15.78 -19.83
C ASN A 200 20.34 -16.08 -19.96
N VAL A 201 20.95 -16.48 -18.87
CA VAL A 201 22.25 -17.12 -18.92
C VAL A 201 21.98 -18.49 -19.52
N PHE A 202 22.04 -18.59 -20.83
CA PHE A 202 22.16 -19.89 -21.47
C PHE A 202 23.48 -20.48 -20.97
N PRO A 203 23.48 -21.67 -20.35
CA PRO A 203 24.74 -22.35 -20.06
C PRO A 203 25.40 -22.62 -21.40
N ILE A 204 26.55 -21.99 -21.63
CA ILE A 204 27.41 -22.34 -22.76
C ILE A 204 27.82 -23.78 -22.52
N SER A 205 27.13 -24.74 -23.18
CA SER A 205 27.58 -26.10 -23.23
C SER A 205 28.89 -26.08 -24.03
N ARG A 206 29.98 -26.46 -23.35
CA ARG A 206 31.22 -26.76 -24.00
C ARG A 206 30.98 -27.88 -25.03
N ALA A 207 30.86 -27.53 -26.27
CA ALA A 207 31.04 -28.45 -27.39
C ALA A 207 32.37 -28.11 -28.07
N SER A 208 33.14 -29.14 -28.26
CA SER A 208 34.49 -29.20 -28.81
C SER A 208 34.63 -28.59 -30.20
N PRO A 209 35.87 -28.24 -30.60
CA PRO A 209 36.12 -27.50 -31.83
C PRO A 209 36.22 -28.44 -33.05
N THR A 210 35.55 -28.13 -34.14
CA THR A 210 35.93 -28.66 -35.44
C THR A 210 35.52 -27.67 -36.55
N ILE A 211 36.59 -27.20 -37.22
CA ILE A 211 36.76 -26.89 -38.65
C ILE A 211 36.07 -25.64 -39.20
N LEU A 212 36.94 -24.83 -39.71
CA LEU A 212 36.87 -23.71 -40.65
C LEU A 212 36.02 -24.02 -41.88
N GLU A 213 35.21 -23.08 -42.31
CA GLU A 213 35.16 -22.68 -43.75
C GLU A 213 34.48 -21.29 -43.84
N GLU A 214 34.89 -20.57 -44.84
CA GLU A 214 34.85 -19.16 -45.10
C GLU A 214 33.51 -18.66 -45.69
N GLU A 215 33.32 -17.33 -45.57
CA GLU A 215 32.56 -16.42 -46.44
C GLU A 215 31.05 -16.43 -46.37
N GLU A 216 30.40 -15.33 -45.98
CA GLU A 216 29.96 -14.22 -46.80
C GLU A 216 29.25 -13.13 -45.98
N ASP A 217 29.53 -11.89 -46.30
CA ASP A 217 28.98 -10.66 -45.77
C ASP A 217 27.46 -10.61 -45.90
N GLN A 218 26.75 -10.41 -44.75
CA GLN A 218 25.44 -9.80 -44.77
C GLN A 218 25.40 -8.72 -43.67
N GLU A 219 25.31 -7.47 -44.14
CA GLU A 219 25.07 -6.27 -43.36
C GLU A 219 23.76 -6.45 -42.55
N GLU A 220 23.86 -6.70 -41.25
CA GLU A 220 22.73 -6.55 -40.33
C GLU A 220 22.61 -5.07 -39.98
N ASP A 221 21.53 -4.47 -40.48
CA ASP A 221 21.05 -3.14 -40.11
C ASP A 221 20.80 -3.10 -38.59
N HIS A 222 21.76 -2.56 -37.86
CA HIS A 222 21.57 -2.19 -36.47
C HIS A 222 20.65 -0.95 -36.40
N MET A 223 19.35 -1.19 -36.28
CA MET A 223 18.40 -0.15 -35.90
C MET A 223 18.82 0.48 -34.56
N SER A 224 19.16 1.74 -34.64
CA SER A 224 19.59 2.56 -33.51
C SER A 224 18.45 2.66 -32.45
N MET A 225 18.80 2.49 -31.19
CA MET A 225 17.90 2.59 -30.03
C MET A 225 17.15 3.94 -29.87
N SER A 226 17.39 4.90 -30.78
CA SER A 226 16.72 6.20 -30.81
C SER A 226 15.38 6.21 -31.54
N GLU A 227 15.06 5.18 -32.33
CA GLU A 227 13.80 5.12 -33.12
C GLU A 227 12.62 4.43 -32.44
N ILE A 228 12.85 3.77 -31.29
CA ILE A 228 11.77 3.05 -30.55
C ILE A 228 10.89 3.98 -29.69
N ARG A 229 11.09 5.28 -29.74
CA ARG A 229 10.36 6.25 -28.89
C ARG A 229 8.89 6.49 -29.28
N SER A 230 8.44 6.01 -30.44
CA SER A 230 7.08 6.25 -30.94
C SER A 230 6.22 5.00 -31.16
N ALA A 231 6.71 3.80 -30.82
CA ALA A 231 5.95 2.58 -31.03
C ALA A 231 4.96 2.32 -29.87
N ARG A 232 3.70 2.05 -30.22
CA ARG A 232 2.62 1.68 -29.29
C ARG A 232 2.43 0.17 -29.32
N VAL A 233 2.22 -0.45 -28.14
CA VAL A 233 1.95 -1.89 -28.03
C VAL A 233 0.44 -2.12 -28.00
N VAL A 234 -0.08 -2.90 -28.96
CA VAL A 234 -1.48 -3.33 -29.03
C VAL A 234 -1.49 -4.86 -29.08
N GLN A 235 -2.22 -5.49 -28.15
CA GLN A 235 -2.34 -6.96 -28.05
C GLN A 235 -1.02 -7.73 -28.05
N GLY A 236 0.01 -7.15 -27.42
CA GLY A 236 1.34 -7.78 -27.34
C GLY A 236 2.23 -7.61 -28.58
N HIS A 237 1.78 -6.89 -29.60
CA HIS A 237 2.56 -6.55 -30.78
C HIS A 237 2.94 -5.08 -30.79
N VAL A 238 4.15 -4.78 -31.26
CA VAL A 238 4.61 -3.40 -31.51
C VAL A 238 4.00 -2.96 -32.83
N VAL A 239 3.32 -1.82 -32.85
CA VAL A 239 2.67 -1.26 -34.04
C VAL A 239 3.01 0.23 -34.17
N ASP A 240 3.05 0.72 -35.41
CA ASP A 240 3.24 2.14 -35.70
C ASP A 240 1.97 2.94 -35.42
N ASP A 241 2.08 4.25 -35.33
CA ASP A 241 0.95 5.15 -35.02
C ASP A 241 -0.17 5.12 -36.05
N ASP A 242 0.10 4.63 -37.27
CA ASP A 242 -0.87 4.52 -38.37
C ASP A 242 -1.64 3.17 -38.41
N TYR A 243 -1.46 2.29 -37.41
CA TYR A 243 -2.13 0.99 -37.36
C TYR A 243 -3.64 1.13 -37.05
N GLU A 244 -4.48 0.73 -38.03
CA GLU A 244 -5.92 0.53 -37.85
C GLU A 244 -6.21 -0.96 -37.68
N ALA A 245 -6.85 -1.34 -36.57
CA ALA A 245 -7.23 -2.73 -36.31
C ALA A 245 -8.31 -3.19 -37.31
N PRO A 246 -8.20 -4.41 -37.90
CA PRO A 246 -9.23 -4.96 -38.76
C PRO A 246 -10.57 -5.08 -38.04
N ILE A 247 -11.64 -4.60 -38.68
CA ILE A 247 -13.02 -4.78 -38.21
C ILE A 247 -13.38 -6.25 -38.44
N GLU A 248 -13.60 -7.01 -37.37
CA GLU A 248 -14.13 -8.37 -37.48
C GLU A 248 -15.59 -8.28 -37.94
N GLU A 249 -15.85 -8.67 -39.18
CA GLU A 249 -17.21 -8.96 -39.66
C GLU A 249 -17.70 -10.25 -39.02
N SER A 250 -18.77 -10.13 -38.24
CA SER A 250 -19.50 -11.25 -37.67
C SER A 250 -20.22 -12.04 -38.77
N THR A 251 -19.69 -13.19 -39.16
CA THR A 251 -20.41 -14.19 -39.93
C THR A 251 -21.01 -15.22 -39.01
N GLU A 252 -22.34 -15.17 -38.90
CA GLU A 252 -23.13 -16.29 -38.36
C GLU A 252 -23.07 -17.50 -39.32
N GLY A 253 -22.94 -18.68 -38.76
CA GLY A 253 -23.44 -19.87 -39.42
C GLY A 253 -22.61 -21.14 -39.35
N SER A 254 -23.12 -22.07 -38.61
CA SER A 254 -23.36 -23.49 -38.82
C SER A 254 -22.69 -24.48 -37.88
N HIS A 255 -23.59 -25.18 -37.18
CA HIS A 255 -23.35 -26.41 -36.39
C HIS A 255 -22.67 -27.51 -37.18
N SER A 256 -21.69 -28.17 -36.58
CA SER A 256 -21.45 -29.59 -36.76
C SER A 256 -20.86 -30.20 -35.47
N GLU A 257 -21.60 -31.13 -34.91
CA GLU A 257 -21.20 -32.06 -33.86
C GLU A 257 -19.97 -32.87 -34.31
N LEU A 258 -18.96 -32.96 -33.47
CA LEU A 258 -17.97 -34.07 -33.50
C LEU A 258 -17.47 -34.37 -32.08
N ASP A 259 -17.50 -35.65 -31.77
CA ASP A 259 -17.22 -36.46 -30.61
C ASP A 259 -16.12 -35.98 -29.63
N PRO A 260 -16.35 -36.22 -28.32
CA PRO A 260 -15.35 -35.95 -27.27
C PRO A 260 -14.59 -37.25 -26.90
N MET A 261 -13.67 -37.70 -27.73
CA MET A 261 -12.68 -38.68 -27.30
C MET A 261 -11.50 -38.72 -28.27
N GLN A 262 -10.52 -37.85 -28.07
CA GLN A 262 -9.11 -38.07 -28.38
C GLN A 262 -8.34 -36.78 -28.30
N SER A 263 -7.81 -36.44 -27.14
CA SER A 263 -6.51 -35.80 -27.00
C SER A 263 -6.09 -35.73 -25.54
N SER A 264 -5.69 -36.83 -25.03
CA SER A 264 -4.76 -36.89 -23.92
C SER A 264 -3.35 -36.96 -24.51
N ILE A 265 -2.44 -36.28 -23.77
CA ILE A 265 -1.00 -36.34 -23.90
C ILE A 265 -0.40 -35.46 -25.00
N TYR A 266 -0.19 -34.19 -24.62
CA TYR A 266 1.07 -33.45 -24.74
C TYR A 266 0.91 -32.10 -24.01
N SER A 267 0.93 -32.15 -22.69
CA SER A 267 1.12 -30.95 -21.87
C SER A 267 2.61 -30.79 -21.61
N ILE A 268 3.26 -30.03 -22.42
CA ILE A 268 4.56 -29.47 -22.06
C ILE A 268 4.27 -28.21 -21.25
N ALA A 269 4.68 -28.28 -20.02
CA ALA A 269 4.69 -27.18 -19.07
C ALA A 269 5.52 -25.99 -19.58
N SER A 270 4.87 -24.97 -20.04
CA SER A 270 5.36 -23.57 -20.05
C SER A 270 4.38 -22.70 -20.83
N GLN A 271 3.29 -22.40 -20.26
CA GLN A 271 2.44 -21.23 -20.56
C GLN A 271 1.15 -21.41 -19.81
N THR A 272 1.16 -20.99 -18.61
CA THR A 272 0.00 -21.05 -17.80
C THR A 272 -0.27 -19.67 -17.22
N ASP A 273 -1.54 -19.46 -17.17
CA ASP A 273 -2.23 -18.48 -16.35
C ASP A 273 -2.48 -17.10 -16.95
N LEU A 274 -2.82 -17.07 -18.26
CA LEU A 274 -3.51 -15.90 -18.81
C LEU A 274 -5.00 -16.16 -19.19
N ALA A 275 -5.57 -17.31 -18.79
CA ALA A 275 -6.91 -17.71 -19.26
C ALA A 275 -7.97 -17.85 -18.17
N LEU A 276 -7.88 -17.11 -17.07
CA LEU A 276 -9.00 -16.96 -16.13
C LEU A 276 -8.88 -15.60 -15.46
N GLY A 277 -9.58 -14.61 -15.99
CA GLY A 277 -10.02 -13.34 -15.38
C GLY A 277 -9.41 -12.84 -14.08
N GLY A 278 -8.14 -13.10 -13.83
CA GLY A 278 -7.39 -12.54 -12.74
C GLY A 278 -6.95 -11.15 -13.14
N THR A 279 -7.47 -10.15 -12.45
CA THR A 279 -6.99 -8.78 -12.58
C THR A 279 -5.47 -8.73 -12.40
N ILE A 280 -4.80 -7.98 -13.24
CA ILE A 280 -3.36 -7.66 -13.23
C ILE A 280 -2.86 -7.21 -11.84
N ASP A 281 -3.74 -6.91 -10.92
CA ASP A 281 -3.47 -6.53 -9.52
C ASP A 281 -2.78 -7.64 -8.67
N ALA A 282 -2.67 -8.87 -9.15
CA ALA A 282 -2.21 -10.00 -8.33
C ALA A 282 -0.70 -10.27 -8.37
N VAL A 283 0.07 -9.65 -9.27
CA VAL A 283 1.46 -10.08 -9.54
C VAL A 283 2.52 -9.11 -9.02
N GLU A 284 2.22 -7.85 -8.72
CA GLU A 284 3.26 -6.84 -8.66
C GLU A 284 3.60 -6.22 -7.29
N SER A 285 2.84 -6.46 -6.22
CA SER A 285 3.12 -5.79 -4.94
C SER A 285 4.12 -6.51 -4.02
N ASP A 286 4.55 -7.72 -4.36
CA ASP A 286 5.27 -8.59 -3.41
C ASP A 286 6.77 -8.72 -3.64
N ASP A 287 7.31 -8.10 -4.69
CA ASP A 287 8.73 -8.22 -5.04
C ASP A 287 9.64 -7.20 -4.34
N GLU A 288 9.12 -6.36 -3.45
CA GLU A 288 9.94 -5.43 -2.66
C GLU A 288 10.92 -6.15 -1.72
N ASP A 289 10.58 -7.38 -1.27
CA ASP A 289 11.44 -8.17 -0.38
C ASP A 289 12.69 -8.74 -1.05
N ASN A 290 12.77 -8.71 -2.41
CA ASN A 290 13.92 -9.21 -3.17
C ASN A 290 14.84 -8.10 -3.69
N PHE A 291 14.79 -6.90 -3.12
CA PHE A 291 15.57 -5.75 -3.61
C PHE A 291 17.08 -5.93 -3.43
N GLU A 292 17.52 -6.80 -2.52
CA GLU A 292 18.93 -6.97 -2.15
C GLU A 292 19.68 -8.09 -2.88
N GLN A 293 19.00 -8.90 -3.70
CA GLN A 293 19.68 -10.02 -4.38
C GLN A 293 19.47 -9.96 -5.89
N MET A 294 20.55 -9.68 -6.60
CA MET A 294 20.89 -9.86 -8.01
C MET A 294 21.07 -8.57 -8.82
N ASP A 295 22.27 -8.44 -9.43
CA ASP A 295 22.65 -7.54 -10.51
C ASP A 295 21.80 -7.79 -11.80
N ALA A 296 20.51 -7.51 -11.75
CA ALA A 296 19.65 -7.50 -12.92
C ALA A 296 19.51 -6.05 -13.41
N GLU A 297 19.86 -5.79 -14.64
CA GLU A 297 19.57 -4.52 -15.29
C GLU A 297 18.07 -4.24 -15.21
N ARG A 298 17.70 -3.16 -14.52
CA ARG A 298 16.32 -2.73 -14.35
C ARG A 298 16.06 -1.58 -15.32
N MET A 299 15.10 -1.76 -16.20
CA MET A 299 14.60 -0.66 -17.01
C MET A 299 13.45 0.01 -16.24
N ILE A 300 13.63 1.26 -15.86
CA ILE A 300 12.60 2.08 -15.20
C ILE A 300 12.05 3.03 -16.25
N THR A 301 10.75 2.97 -16.48
CA THR A 301 10.04 3.82 -17.44
C THR A 301 8.97 4.63 -16.73
N LEU A 302 8.88 5.93 -16.99
CA LEU A 302 7.80 6.79 -16.53
C LEU A 302 6.78 6.98 -17.66
N VAL A 303 5.52 6.68 -17.38
CA VAL A 303 4.41 7.02 -18.27
C VAL A 303 3.74 8.27 -17.69
N GLY A 304 3.77 9.37 -18.45
CA GLY A 304 3.33 10.71 -18.02
C GLY A 304 4.47 11.72 -18.08
N ASP A 305 4.17 13.01 -17.83
CA ASP A 305 5.16 14.10 -17.91
C ASP A 305 5.30 14.80 -16.54
N VAL A 306 6.53 14.81 -16.01
CA VAL A 306 6.88 15.47 -14.75
C VAL A 306 7.93 16.57 -14.94
N LYS A 307 8.32 16.87 -16.19
CA LYS A 307 9.39 17.81 -16.49
C LYS A 307 9.03 19.22 -16.00
N ASP A 308 9.95 19.85 -15.29
CA ASP A 308 9.84 21.19 -14.70
C ASP A 308 8.66 21.35 -13.71
N ARG A 309 8.02 20.24 -13.29
CA ARG A 309 6.87 20.17 -12.39
C ARG A 309 7.25 19.57 -11.05
N THR A 310 6.37 19.72 -10.05
CA THR A 310 6.49 19.03 -8.77
C THR A 310 5.95 17.59 -8.90
N ALA A 311 6.79 16.59 -8.65
CA ALA A 311 6.38 15.19 -8.60
C ALA A 311 5.98 14.80 -7.17
N ILE A 312 4.78 14.25 -7.01
CA ILE A 312 4.24 13.78 -5.73
C ILE A 312 4.12 12.26 -5.78
N ILE A 313 5.12 11.55 -5.28
CA ILE A 313 5.12 10.08 -5.22
C ILE A 313 4.24 9.63 -4.06
N VAL A 314 3.21 8.84 -4.35
CA VAL A 314 2.20 8.44 -3.34
C VAL A 314 2.13 6.93 -3.19
N ASP A 315 2.07 6.49 -1.92
CA ASP A 315 1.82 5.09 -1.58
C ASP A 315 1.00 4.95 -0.27
N ASP A 316 0.66 3.73 0.15
CA ASP A 316 0.03 3.50 1.46
C ASP A 316 1.03 3.55 2.59
N MET A 317 2.22 2.99 2.42
CA MET A 317 3.22 2.95 3.47
C MET A 317 4.64 3.13 2.96
N ILE A 318 5.48 3.70 3.80
CA ILE A 318 6.94 3.76 3.62
C ILE A 318 7.53 2.81 4.66
N ASP A 319 8.04 1.66 4.19
CA ASP A 319 8.69 0.67 5.03
C ASP A 319 10.19 0.59 4.71
N ARG A 320 10.55 0.42 3.43
CA ARG A 320 11.93 0.38 2.94
C ARG A 320 12.22 1.53 1.99
N PRO A 321 13.47 2.06 1.95
CA PRO A 321 13.79 3.27 1.20
C PRO A 321 13.95 3.02 -0.30
N GLY A 322 14.42 1.83 -0.71
CA GLY A 322 14.98 1.58 -2.04
C GLY A 322 14.05 1.92 -3.21
N SER A 323 12.78 1.51 -3.16
CA SER A 323 11.82 1.79 -4.24
C SER A 323 11.47 3.28 -4.35
N PHE A 324 11.39 3.99 -3.23
CA PHE A 324 11.11 5.43 -3.20
C PHE A 324 12.28 6.25 -3.68
N ILE A 325 13.51 5.90 -3.26
CA ILE A 325 14.73 6.56 -3.73
C ILE A 325 14.90 6.37 -5.23
N ALA A 326 14.73 5.14 -5.74
CA ALA A 326 14.82 4.86 -7.17
C ALA A 326 13.77 5.64 -7.99
N ALA A 327 12.52 5.69 -7.50
CA ALA A 327 11.46 6.47 -8.13
C ALA A 327 11.76 7.98 -8.12
N ALA A 328 12.23 8.53 -7.00
CA ALA A 328 12.60 9.93 -6.88
C ALA A 328 13.79 10.30 -7.77
N GLU A 329 14.81 9.44 -7.85
CA GLU A 329 15.95 9.63 -8.73
C GLU A 329 15.54 9.62 -10.20
N HIS A 330 14.67 8.70 -10.58
CA HIS A 330 14.15 8.65 -11.95
C HIS A 330 13.37 9.92 -12.30
N CYS A 331 12.44 10.35 -11.45
CA CYS A 331 11.70 11.60 -11.65
C CYS A 331 12.62 12.81 -11.74
N ARG A 332 13.63 12.92 -10.85
CA ARG A 332 14.49 14.09 -10.76
C ARG A 332 15.57 14.13 -11.83
N LYS A 333 16.34 13.02 -11.96
CA LYS A 333 17.53 12.97 -12.84
C LYS A 333 17.17 12.69 -14.29
N ASN A 334 16.24 11.77 -14.55
CA ASN A 334 15.93 11.31 -15.89
C ASN A 334 14.77 12.08 -16.52
N CYS A 335 13.76 12.45 -15.71
CA CYS A 335 12.55 13.11 -16.20
C CYS A 335 12.51 14.62 -15.89
N GLY A 336 13.49 15.18 -15.15
CA GLY A 336 13.63 16.63 -14.94
C GLY A 336 12.59 17.25 -14.00
N ALA A 337 12.07 16.51 -13.01
CA ALA A 337 11.16 17.08 -12.02
C ALA A 337 11.83 18.19 -11.20
N LYS A 338 11.10 19.29 -10.96
CA LYS A 338 11.57 20.48 -10.21
C LYS A 338 11.72 20.16 -8.72
N SER A 339 10.77 19.46 -8.13
CA SER A 339 10.79 19.02 -6.73
C SER A 339 10.10 17.68 -6.59
N VAL A 340 10.46 16.91 -5.57
CA VAL A 340 9.92 15.57 -5.32
C VAL A 340 9.44 15.47 -3.88
N TYR A 341 8.15 15.20 -3.72
CA TYR A 341 7.51 14.86 -2.46
C TYR A 341 7.24 13.37 -2.42
N VAL A 342 7.56 12.71 -1.31
CA VAL A 342 7.15 11.33 -1.06
C VAL A 342 6.07 11.36 0.02
N ILE A 343 4.87 10.90 -0.31
CA ILE A 343 3.71 10.97 0.58
C ILE A 343 3.17 9.56 0.81
N ALA A 344 2.95 9.19 2.07
CA ALA A 344 2.28 7.94 2.42
C ALA A 344 1.37 8.11 3.63
N THR A 345 0.38 7.22 3.75
CA THR A 345 -0.46 7.17 4.95
C THR A 345 0.34 6.68 6.14
N HIS A 346 1.09 5.59 5.99
CA HIS A 346 1.81 4.95 7.10
C HIS A 346 3.32 5.15 6.97
N GLY A 347 3.90 5.92 7.89
CA GLY A 347 5.35 6.05 8.03
C GLY A 347 5.91 4.98 8.93
N VAL A 348 6.06 3.75 8.42
CA VAL A 348 6.56 2.61 9.20
C VAL A 348 8.06 2.74 9.45
N PHE A 349 8.82 3.17 8.43
CA PHE A 349 10.25 3.45 8.48
C PHE A 349 11.06 2.36 9.19
N GLY A 350 11.08 1.17 8.61
CA GLY A 350 11.91 0.08 9.09
C GLY A 350 13.39 0.49 9.11
N ASP A 351 14.12 0.01 10.08
CA ASP A 351 15.56 0.25 10.27
C ASP A 351 15.98 1.71 10.01
N ASP A 352 16.97 1.95 9.15
CA ASP A 352 17.51 3.26 8.80
C ASP A 352 16.79 3.92 7.60
N THR A 353 15.56 3.47 7.27
CA THR A 353 14.82 3.93 6.08
C THR A 353 14.67 5.45 6.01
N LEU A 354 14.30 6.08 7.10
CA LEU A 354 14.10 7.53 7.13
C LEU A 354 15.40 8.30 6.92
N GLU A 355 16.47 7.81 7.55
CA GLU A 355 17.83 8.35 7.48
C GLU A 355 18.39 8.27 6.05
N GLU A 356 18.14 7.15 5.35
CA GLU A 356 18.56 6.96 3.97
C GLU A 356 17.78 7.86 3.01
N MET A 357 16.46 7.94 3.18
CA MET A 357 15.62 8.82 2.36
C MET A 357 15.98 10.29 2.57
N GLU A 358 16.31 10.71 3.79
CA GLU A 358 16.74 12.09 4.07
C GLU A 358 18.08 12.44 3.42
N LYS A 359 19.02 11.48 3.37
CA LYS A 359 20.31 11.66 2.68
C LYS A 359 20.15 11.80 1.16
N SER A 360 19.08 11.27 0.58
CA SER A 360 18.83 11.37 -0.86
C SER A 360 18.64 12.83 -1.26
N ARG A 361 19.42 13.29 -2.25
CA ARG A 361 19.29 14.63 -2.84
C ARG A 361 18.10 14.77 -3.78
N CYS A 362 17.47 13.67 -4.13
CA CYS A 362 16.36 13.62 -5.07
C CYS A 362 15.00 13.70 -4.37
N ILE A 363 14.94 13.57 -3.05
CA ILE A 363 13.74 13.71 -2.23
C ILE A 363 13.84 15.03 -1.48
N ASP A 364 12.88 15.93 -1.67
CA ASP A 364 12.82 17.22 -0.97
C ASP A 364 12.03 17.07 0.34
N TRP A 365 10.90 16.37 0.32
CA TRP A 365 10.02 16.20 1.48
C TRP A 365 9.48 14.79 1.60
N ILE A 366 9.35 14.32 2.84
CA ILE A 366 8.75 13.04 3.22
C ILE A 366 7.54 13.38 4.09
N VAL A 367 6.34 13.03 3.63
CA VAL A 367 5.09 13.39 4.29
C VAL A 367 4.33 12.12 4.65
N VAL A 368 4.06 11.94 5.93
CA VAL A 368 3.31 10.79 6.43
C VAL A 368 2.24 11.23 7.43
N THR A 369 1.34 10.34 7.78
CA THR A 369 0.39 10.62 8.86
C THR A 369 0.89 10.02 10.19
N ASN A 370 0.26 10.43 11.29
CA ASN A 370 0.53 9.86 12.61
C ASN A 370 -0.26 8.56 12.87
N THR A 371 -0.58 7.78 11.84
CA THR A 371 -1.16 6.44 12.00
C THR A 371 -0.20 5.47 12.69
N PHE A 372 1.08 5.56 12.34
CA PHE A 372 2.15 4.80 12.96
C PHE A 372 2.92 5.71 13.93
N PRO A 373 3.27 5.24 15.14
CA PRO A 373 3.96 6.07 16.12
C PRO A 373 5.39 6.37 15.70
N ILE A 374 5.69 7.65 15.49
CA ILE A 374 7.04 8.14 15.22
C ILE A 374 7.49 8.90 16.46
N PRO A 375 8.52 8.43 17.19
CA PRO A 375 9.01 9.11 18.38
C PRO A 375 9.35 10.57 18.11
N SER A 376 9.02 11.48 19.03
CA SER A 376 9.25 12.91 18.87
C SER A 376 10.74 13.24 18.66
N ALA A 377 11.64 12.49 19.28
CA ALA A 377 13.09 12.62 19.07
C ALA A 377 13.45 12.34 17.59
N ARG A 378 12.92 11.26 17.00
CA ARG A 378 13.17 10.92 15.58
C ARG A 378 12.52 11.95 14.66
N ARG A 379 11.31 12.41 14.96
CA ARG A 379 10.62 13.46 14.20
C ARG A 379 11.41 14.78 14.15
N ASN A 380 11.97 15.18 15.28
CA ASN A 380 12.71 16.44 15.39
C ASN A 380 14.14 16.38 14.84
N SER A 381 14.71 15.19 14.64
CA SER A 381 16.05 15.02 14.06
C SER A 381 16.06 15.06 12.52
N HIS A 382 14.88 14.99 11.89
CA HIS A 382 14.76 14.93 10.43
C HIS A 382 14.05 16.18 9.88
N ASN A 383 14.79 16.94 9.06
CA ASN A 383 14.30 18.21 8.51
C ASN A 383 13.31 18.03 7.34
N LYS A 384 13.38 16.91 6.64
CA LYS A 384 12.49 16.65 5.49
C LYS A 384 11.19 15.95 5.90
N LEU A 385 11.08 15.47 7.14
CA LEU A 385 9.91 14.72 7.60
C LEU A 385 8.79 15.66 8.07
N ILE A 386 7.60 15.43 7.53
CA ILE A 386 6.36 16.10 7.95
C ILE A 386 5.36 15.05 8.36
N VAL A 387 4.76 15.20 9.54
CA VAL A 387 3.77 14.27 10.08
C VAL A 387 2.42 14.97 10.20
N ILE A 388 1.42 14.46 9.48
CA ILE A 388 0.05 14.98 9.44
C ILE A 388 -0.78 14.30 10.52
N ASP A 389 -1.53 15.07 11.29
CA ASP A 389 -2.45 14.56 12.31
C ASP A 389 -3.76 14.02 11.70
N ILE A 390 -4.05 12.73 11.93
CA ILE A 390 -5.27 12.05 11.48
C ILE A 390 -6.30 11.87 12.62
N SER A 391 -6.01 12.39 13.81
CA SER A 391 -6.96 12.29 14.94
C SER A 391 -8.33 12.89 14.63
N PRO A 392 -8.49 13.93 13.78
CA PRO A 392 -9.81 14.44 13.43
C PRO A 392 -10.71 13.43 12.75
N ILE A 393 -10.18 12.69 11.77
CA ILE A 393 -10.98 11.70 11.03
C ILE A 393 -11.31 10.49 11.91
N LEU A 394 -10.36 10.04 12.73
CA LEU A 394 -10.60 8.95 13.69
C LEU A 394 -11.66 9.34 14.72
N ALA A 395 -11.53 10.52 15.32
CA ALA A 395 -12.49 11.00 16.32
C ALA A 395 -13.90 11.13 15.73
N GLU A 396 -14.03 11.67 14.53
CA GLU A 396 -15.33 11.82 13.87
C GLU A 396 -15.92 10.45 13.48
N CYS A 397 -15.10 9.51 13.01
CA CYS A 397 -15.56 8.14 12.77
C CYS A 397 -16.06 7.47 14.05
N MET A 398 -15.31 7.54 15.15
CA MET A 398 -15.71 7.01 16.45
C MET A 398 -17.02 7.66 16.94
N ARG A 399 -17.16 8.98 16.79
CA ARG A 399 -18.38 9.69 17.15
C ARG A 399 -19.59 9.18 16.35
N ARG A 400 -19.45 9.10 15.02
CA ARG A 400 -20.51 8.61 14.13
C ARG A 400 -20.87 7.16 14.42
N ASN A 401 -19.88 6.31 14.61
CA ASN A 401 -20.07 4.91 14.97
C ASN A 401 -20.88 4.77 16.29
N HIS A 402 -20.60 5.62 17.29
CA HIS A 402 -21.29 5.63 18.56
C HIS A 402 -22.77 6.04 18.44
N TYR A 403 -23.04 7.07 17.61
CA TYR A 403 -24.40 7.59 17.44
C TYR A 403 -25.19 6.92 16.30
N GLY A 404 -24.60 5.93 15.63
CA GLY A 404 -25.25 5.24 14.49
C GLY A 404 -25.39 6.12 13.25
N GLU A 405 -24.53 7.14 13.10
CA GLU A 405 -24.52 8.01 11.94
C GLU A 405 -23.72 7.38 10.79
N SER A 406 -24.11 7.70 9.54
CA SER A 406 -23.36 7.25 8.37
C SER A 406 -21.93 7.83 8.35
N ILE A 407 -20.96 6.98 8.04
CA ILE A 407 -19.56 7.39 7.84
C ILE A 407 -19.25 7.81 6.41
N SER A 408 -20.22 7.68 5.46
CA SER A 408 -20.01 8.01 4.04
C SER A 408 -19.46 9.42 3.83
N ALA A 409 -19.90 10.38 4.64
CA ALA A 409 -19.38 11.75 4.58
C ALA A 409 -17.86 11.86 4.84
N LEU A 410 -17.24 10.87 5.47
CA LEU A 410 -15.79 10.86 5.70
C LEU A 410 -15.01 10.47 4.43
N PHE A 411 -15.68 9.79 3.49
CA PHE A 411 -15.12 9.40 2.20
C PHE A 411 -15.36 10.48 1.13
N ASP A 412 -16.48 11.22 1.24
CA ASP A 412 -16.90 12.21 0.24
C ASP A 412 -16.22 13.59 0.39
N HIS A 413 -15.43 13.81 1.42
CA HIS A 413 -14.78 15.11 1.71
C HIS A 413 -13.76 15.58 0.66
N TYR A 414 -13.55 14.83 -0.42
CA TYR A 414 -12.85 15.35 -1.60
C TYR A 414 -13.62 16.50 -2.29
N MET A 415 -14.95 16.55 -2.14
CA MET A 415 -15.82 17.47 -2.91
C MET A 415 -16.12 18.81 -2.20
N THR A 416 -15.83 18.93 -0.92
CA THR A 416 -16.23 20.09 -0.09
C THR A 416 -15.10 21.01 0.37
N LEU A 417 -13.93 20.94 -0.30
CA LEU A 417 -12.75 21.74 0.08
C LEU A 417 -12.27 22.64 -1.04
#